data_8cfdc2ca9f9be0678c2dc643f922b721
#
_entry.id   8cfdc2ca9f9be0678c2dc643f922b721
#
_cell.length_a   1.000
_cell.length_b   1.000
_cell.length_c   1.000
_cell.angle_alpha   90.00
_cell.angle_beta   90.00
_cell.angle_gamma   90.00
#
_symmetry.space_group_name_H-M   'P 1'
#
loop_
_entity.id
_entity.type
_entity.pdbx_description
1 polymer ?
#
loop_
_entity_poly.entity_id
_entity_poly.type
_entity_poly.pdbx_seq_one_letter_code
_entity_poly.pdbx_strand_id
1 'polypeptide(L)'
;RKSKEIYIISITNDIANTKIRDDKIDTKRLIQTKDSLEQWEPVTKTGFPVLKEYLLDQFFPSLSAISPILYNNFYSVSAFIKIIDDHEDLCAIRVSKERFGYIVNQTICEVANVTINNTRVVTISSESIDSAAVKKTLIDIGLESVENINYLQAIKRVTGIINKPLAN
;
A
#
# COMPACT_ATOMS: atom_id res chain seq x y z
N ARG A 1 7.48 -15.65 -4.92
CA ARG A 1 8.32 -14.72 -4.15
C ARG A 1 7.72 -14.45 -2.78
N LYS A 2 8.54 -14.47 -1.72
CA LYS A 2 8.13 -14.09 -0.36
C LYS A 2 8.68 -12.73 0.00
N SER A 3 7.91 -11.92 0.75
CA SER A 3 8.33 -10.64 1.29
C SER A 3 7.67 -10.34 2.62
N LYS A 4 8.37 -9.54 3.44
CA LYS A 4 7.82 -8.90 4.64
C LYS A 4 7.82 -7.40 4.38
N GLU A 5 6.70 -6.75 4.63
CA GLU A 5 6.49 -5.33 4.37
C GLU A 5 5.86 -4.69 5.62
N ILE A 6 6.12 -3.41 5.83
CA ILE A 6 5.42 -2.62 6.83
C ILE A 6 4.68 -1.53 6.05
N TYR A 7 3.36 -1.57 6.08
CA TYR A 7 2.53 -0.52 5.50
C TYR A 7 2.35 0.61 6.50
N ILE A 8 2.48 1.84 6.02
CA ILE A 8 2.12 3.03 6.80
C ILE A 8 0.74 3.47 6.31
N ILE A 9 -0.24 3.38 7.20
CA ILE A 9 -1.65 3.61 6.91
C ILE A 9 -2.07 4.91 7.57
N SER A 10 -2.62 5.85 6.79
CA SER A 10 -3.38 6.96 7.35
C SER A 10 -4.78 6.46 7.73
N ILE A 11 -5.25 6.81 8.91
CA ILE A 11 -6.60 6.45 9.40
C ILE A 11 -7.66 7.22 8.60
N THR A 12 -7.37 8.48 8.25
CA THR A 12 -8.32 9.43 7.67
C THR A 12 -8.41 9.40 6.15
N ASN A 13 -7.38 8.92 5.43
CA ASN A 13 -7.40 8.92 3.96
C ASN A 13 -6.73 7.69 3.34
N ASP A 14 -6.95 7.50 2.02
CA ASP A 14 -6.43 6.37 1.23
C ASP A 14 -5.69 6.85 -0.05
N ILE A 15 -5.09 8.03 0.00
CA ILE A 15 -4.45 8.64 -1.18
C ILE A 15 -3.01 8.19 -1.41
N ALA A 16 -2.34 7.65 -0.40
CA ALA A 16 -0.93 7.29 -0.48
C ALA A 16 -0.69 5.87 0.01
N ASN A 17 -0.30 5.00 -0.91
CA ASN A 17 0.13 3.63 -0.61
C ASN A 17 1.62 3.63 -0.27
N THR A 18 1.91 3.71 1.02
CA THR A 18 3.27 3.78 1.56
C THR A 18 3.64 2.49 2.26
N LYS A 19 4.82 1.96 1.96
CA LYS A 19 5.35 0.76 2.59
C LYS A 19 6.86 0.77 2.74
N ILE A 20 7.34 0.07 3.75
CA ILE A 20 8.76 -0.25 3.94
C ILE A 20 8.98 -1.68 3.50
N ARG A 21 9.98 -1.90 2.65
CA ARG A 21 10.43 -3.21 2.20
C ARG A 21 11.90 -3.14 1.82
N ASP A 22 12.68 -4.15 2.23
CA ASP A 22 14.11 -4.25 1.95
C ASP A 22 14.86 -2.95 2.34
N ASP A 23 14.60 -2.43 3.55
CA ASP A 23 15.13 -1.18 4.11
C ASP A 23 14.91 0.05 3.23
N LYS A 24 13.85 0.05 2.45
CA LYS A 24 13.43 1.20 1.62
C LYS A 24 11.97 1.54 1.88
N ILE A 25 11.70 2.83 1.97
CA ILE A 25 10.35 3.37 1.96
C ILE A 25 9.96 3.71 0.53
N ASP A 26 8.77 3.30 0.12
CA ASP A 26 8.21 3.45 -1.23
C ASP A 26 6.77 3.96 -1.10
N THR A 27 6.47 5.08 -1.74
CA THR A 27 5.14 5.71 -1.73
C THR A 27 4.62 5.84 -3.14
N LYS A 28 3.40 5.34 -3.35
CA LYS A 28 2.60 5.58 -4.57
C LYS A 28 1.38 6.43 -4.21
N ARG A 29 0.98 7.32 -5.10
CA ARG A 29 -0.20 8.17 -4.95
C ARG A 29 -1.32 7.71 -5.86
N LEU A 30 -2.55 7.69 -5.35
CA LEU A 30 -3.76 7.50 -6.14
C LEU A 30 -4.01 8.79 -6.94
N ILE A 31 -4.02 8.68 -8.26
CA ILE A 31 -4.24 9.79 -9.18
C ILE A 31 -5.72 9.90 -9.53
N GLN A 32 -6.34 8.78 -9.87
CA GLN A 32 -7.77 8.72 -10.20
C GLN A 32 -8.31 7.30 -10.07
N THR A 33 -9.63 7.23 -9.94
CA THR A 33 -10.40 6.01 -10.09
C THR A 33 -11.33 6.19 -11.28
N LYS A 34 -11.26 5.28 -12.25
CA LYS A 34 -12.12 5.28 -13.44
C LYS A 34 -12.56 3.87 -13.77
N ASP A 35 -13.87 3.68 -13.96
CA ASP A 35 -14.45 2.37 -14.29
C ASP A 35 -14.00 1.27 -13.30
N SER A 36 -14.02 1.56 -12.02
CA SER A 36 -13.56 0.69 -10.92
C SER A 36 -12.08 0.32 -10.94
N LEU A 37 -11.27 0.89 -11.85
CA LEU A 37 -9.82 0.76 -11.87
C LEU A 37 -9.16 1.97 -11.21
N GLU A 38 -8.07 1.72 -10.51
CA GLU A 38 -7.29 2.75 -9.83
C GLU A 38 -5.97 2.99 -10.56
N GLN A 39 -5.65 4.25 -10.81
CA GLN A 39 -4.34 4.65 -11.32
C GLN A 39 -3.46 5.12 -10.17
N TRP A 40 -2.34 4.43 -10.00
CA TRP A 40 -1.34 4.72 -8.99
C TRP A 40 -0.02 5.13 -9.63
N GLU A 41 0.58 6.23 -9.15
CA GLU A 41 1.88 6.69 -9.62
C GLU A 41 2.91 6.70 -8.48
N PRO A 42 4.18 6.33 -8.77
CA PRO A 42 5.25 6.44 -7.79
C PRO A 42 5.51 7.92 -7.46
N VAL A 43 5.58 8.24 -6.16
CA VAL A 43 5.90 9.60 -5.68
C VAL A 43 7.33 9.67 -5.22
N THR A 44 7.75 8.73 -4.36
CA THR A 44 9.09 8.74 -3.78
C THR A 44 9.54 7.35 -3.41
N LYS A 45 10.85 7.14 -3.42
CA LYS A 45 11.48 5.91 -2.94
C LYS A 45 12.86 6.26 -2.40
N THR A 46 13.09 5.97 -1.12
CA THR A 46 14.38 6.21 -0.47
C THR A 46 14.76 5.08 0.48
N GLY A 47 16.06 4.93 0.75
CA GLY A 47 16.58 3.94 1.70
C GLY A 47 16.69 4.49 3.10
N PHE A 48 16.70 3.60 4.09
CA PHE A 48 17.04 3.94 5.46
C PHE A 48 18.55 3.93 5.68
N PRO A 49 19.10 4.81 6.59
CA PRO A 49 18.33 5.80 7.38
C PRO A 49 17.81 6.96 6.53
N VAL A 50 16.58 7.40 6.81
CA VAL A 50 15.96 8.52 6.09
C VAL A 50 16.33 9.85 6.72
N LEU A 51 16.47 10.89 5.88
CA LEU A 51 16.74 12.25 6.29
C LEU A 51 15.49 12.90 6.90
N LYS A 52 15.68 13.80 7.85
CA LYS A 52 14.63 14.64 8.43
C LYS A 52 13.89 15.44 7.37
N GLU A 53 14.62 16.08 6.45
CA GLU A 53 14.06 16.87 5.35
C GLU A 53 13.15 16.03 4.46
N TYR A 54 13.54 14.77 4.15
CA TYR A 54 12.67 13.85 3.41
C TYR A 54 11.34 13.60 4.12
N LEU A 55 11.38 13.42 5.45
CA LEU A 55 10.17 13.20 6.25
C LEU A 55 9.27 14.43 6.22
N LEU A 56 9.83 15.63 6.42
CA LEU A 56 9.07 16.89 6.48
C LEU A 56 8.54 17.32 5.11
N ASP A 57 9.34 17.20 4.06
CA ASP A 57 9.05 17.80 2.75
C ASP A 57 8.33 16.84 1.79
N GLN A 58 8.45 15.53 2.02
CA GLN A 58 7.91 14.52 1.09
C GLN A 58 7.00 13.51 1.78
N PHE A 59 7.48 12.83 2.83
CA PHE A 59 6.74 11.73 3.42
C PHE A 59 5.41 12.17 4.06
N PHE A 60 5.43 13.01 5.11
CA PHE A 60 4.21 13.46 5.77
C PHE A 60 3.25 14.21 4.84
N PRO A 61 3.73 15.13 3.96
CA PRO A 61 2.86 15.78 2.97
C PRO A 61 2.21 14.80 1.99
N SER A 62 2.91 13.73 1.56
CA SER A 62 2.34 12.74 0.65
C SER A 62 1.13 11.99 1.24
N LEU A 63 1.10 11.82 2.56
CA LEU A 63 0.01 11.21 3.31
C LEU A 63 -1.05 12.22 3.78
N SER A 64 -0.86 13.51 3.50
CA SER A 64 -1.65 14.60 4.07
C SER A 64 -1.67 14.59 5.61
N ALA A 65 -0.60 14.09 6.22
CA ALA A 65 -0.45 13.97 7.66
C ALA A 65 0.32 15.16 8.24
N ILE A 66 0.01 15.53 9.47
CA ILE A 66 0.70 16.62 10.17
C ILE A 66 2.12 16.14 10.54
N SER A 67 3.13 16.89 10.15
CA SER A 67 4.51 16.55 10.51
C SER A 67 4.74 16.76 12.02
N PRO A 68 5.22 15.74 12.75
CA PRO A 68 5.60 15.91 14.14
C PRO A 68 6.92 16.67 14.28
N ILE A 69 7.25 17.06 15.51
CA ILE A 69 8.56 17.67 15.78
C ILE A 69 9.64 16.57 15.69
N LEU A 70 10.59 16.77 14.80
CA LEU A 70 11.70 15.85 14.57
C LEU A 70 13.01 16.43 15.11
N TYR A 71 13.68 15.69 16.00
CA TYR A 71 14.88 16.15 16.71
C TYR A 71 16.18 15.68 16.07
N ASN A 72 16.18 14.56 15.37
CA ASN A 72 17.39 13.99 14.75
C ASN A 72 17.45 14.33 13.26
N ASN A 73 18.65 14.39 12.70
CA ASN A 73 18.85 14.60 11.26
C ASN A 73 18.58 13.33 10.43
N PHE A 74 18.70 12.14 11.05
CA PHE A 74 18.52 10.85 10.41
C PHE A 74 17.68 9.93 11.28
N TYR A 75 16.87 9.08 10.64
CA TYR A 75 16.01 8.11 11.30
C TYR A 75 16.21 6.71 10.72
N SER A 76 16.57 5.76 11.57
CA SER A 76 16.55 4.34 11.23
C SER A 76 15.11 3.85 11.06
N VAL A 77 14.91 2.65 10.52
CA VAL A 77 13.57 2.03 10.42
C VAL A 77 12.89 2.00 11.78
N SER A 78 13.59 1.60 12.86
CA SER A 78 12.99 1.51 14.19
C SER A 78 12.62 2.87 14.78
N ALA A 79 13.46 3.89 14.60
CA ALA A 79 13.16 5.25 15.04
C ALA A 79 11.98 5.86 14.24
N PHE A 80 11.93 5.60 12.95
CA PHE A 80 10.82 6.02 12.10
C PHE A 80 9.50 5.33 12.49
N ILE A 81 9.49 4.02 12.72
CA ILE A 81 8.29 3.30 13.15
C ILE A 81 7.77 3.85 14.49
N LYS A 82 8.66 4.19 15.43
CA LYS A 82 8.23 4.82 16.68
C LYS A 82 7.52 6.16 16.44
N ILE A 83 7.99 7.00 15.52
CA ILE A 83 7.31 8.25 15.14
C ILE A 83 5.91 7.95 14.59
N ILE A 84 5.77 6.91 13.77
CA ILE A 84 4.47 6.52 13.21
C ILE A 84 3.54 5.98 14.29
N ASP A 85 4.04 5.15 15.21
CA ASP A 85 3.23 4.58 16.30
C ASP A 85 2.76 5.64 17.31
N ASP A 86 3.51 6.75 17.45
CA ASP A 86 3.16 7.89 18.29
C ASP A 86 2.27 8.93 17.55
N HIS A 87 1.96 8.72 16.27
CA HIS A 87 1.21 9.68 15.44
C HIS A 87 -0.30 9.44 15.51
N GLU A 88 -1.09 10.52 15.64
CA GLU A 88 -2.56 10.42 15.80
C GLU A 88 -3.29 9.83 14.60
N ASP A 89 -2.81 10.10 13.36
CA ASP A 89 -3.45 9.64 12.11
C ASP A 89 -2.76 8.45 11.46
N LEU A 90 -1.54 8.10 11.84
CA LEU A 90 -0.77 7.07 11.14
C LEU A 90 -0.61 5.82 12.00
N CYS A 91 -0.58 4.65 11.35
CA CYS A 91 -0.23 3.40 12.01
C CYS A 91 0.64 2.51 11.11
N ALA A 92 1.52 1.73 11.74
CA ALA A 92 2.41 0.81 11.05
C ALA A 92 1.86 -0.62 11.14
N ILE A 93 1.51 -1.21 9.99
CA ILE A 93 0.91 -2.54 9.90
C ILE A 93 1.87 -3.51 9.19
N ARG A 94 2.20 -4.62 9.87
CA ARG A 94 3.05 -5.67 9.29
C ARG A 94 2.25 -6.56 8.37
N VAL A 95 2.78 -6.76 7.16
CA VAL A 95 2.20 -7.59 6.12
C VAL A 95 3.26 -8.53 5.58
N SER A 96 2.97 -9.82 5.56
CA SER A 96 3.79 -10.81 4.85
C SER A 96 3.03 -11.34 3.65
N LYS A 97 3.75 -11.58 2.55
CA LYS A 97 3.17 -12.00 1.28
C LYS A 97 3.96 -13.16 0.70
N GLU A 98 3.23 -14.14 0.18
CA GLU A 98 3.75 -15.16 -0.73
C GLU A 98 3.04 -14.99 -2.06
N ARG A 99 3.79 -14.64 -3.11
CA ARG A 99 3.28 -14.17 -4.39
C ARG A 99 3.57 -15.13 -5.52
N PHE A 100 2.59 -15.32 -6.39
CA PHE A 100 2.66 -16.08 -7.62
C PHE A 100 2.30 -15.14 -8.77
N GLY A 101 3.28 -14.86 -9.64
CA GLY A 101 3.12 -13.94 -10.76
C GLY A 101 2.79 -14.66 -12.05
N TYR A 102 1.95 -14.05 -12.86
CA TYR A 102 1.50 -14.55 -14.17
C TYR A 102 1.46 -13.40 -15.18
N ILE A 103 1.48 -13.73 -16.46
CA ILE A 103 1.15 -12.78 -17.52
C ILE A 103 -0.13 -13.26 -18.20
N VAL A 104 -1.16 -12.42 -18.19
CA VAL A 104 -2.46 -12.68 -18.84
C VAL A 104 -2.81 -11.46 -19.68
N ASN A 105 -3.11 -11.64 -20.97
CA ASN A 105 -3.43 -10.54 -21.91
C ASN A 105 -2.41 -9.38 -21.88
N GLN A 106 -1.13 -9.70 -21.75
CA GLN A 106 -0.04 -8.71 -21.60
C GLN A 106 -0.13 -7.85 -20.33
N THR A 107 -0.95 -8.24 -19.34
CA THR A 107 -0.97 -7.61 -18.02
C THR A 107 -0.18 -8.45 -17.02
N ILE A 108 0.42 -7.78 -16.03
CA ILE A 108 1.07 -8.44 -14.90
C ILE A 108 -0.02 -8.82 -13.89
N CYS A 109 -0.25 -10.11 -13.72
CA CYS A 109 -1.20 -10.63 -12.74
C CYS A 109 -0.45 -11.25 -11.56
N GLU A 110 -1.01 -11.11 -10.37
CA GLU A 110 -0.45 -11.70 -9.16
C GLU A 110 -1.58 -12.34 -8.33
N VAL A 111 -1.35 -13.57 -7.90
CA VAL A 111 -2.12 -14.19 -6.80
C VAL A 111 -1.21 -14.20 -5.59
N ALA A 112 -1.68 -13.75 -4.44
CA ALA A 112 -0.86 -13.72 -3.25
C ALA A 112 -1.61 -14.23 -2.01
N ASN A 113 -0.93 -15.10 -1.24
CA ASN A 113 -1.27 -15.40 0.13
C ASN A 113 -0.72 -14.26 1.00
N VAL A 114 -1.58 -13.52 1.65
CA VAL A 114 -1.24 -12.33 2.43
C VAL A 114 -1.61 -12.56 3.88
N THR A 115 -0.69 -12.25 4.80
CA THR A 115 -0.99 -12.19 6.23
C THR A 115 -0.86 -10.75 6.69
N ILE A 116 -1.97 -10.17 7.16
CA ILE A 116 -2.07 -8.82 7.73
C ILE A 116 -2.22 -9.00 9.23
N ASN A 117 -1.22 -8.58 10.00
CA ASN A 117 -1.08 -8.99 11.39
C ASN A 117 -1.15 -10.54 11.48
N ASN A 118 -2.21 -11.10 11.99
CA ASN A 118 -2.40 -12.56 12.09
C ASN A 118 -3.53 -13.09 11.20
N THR A 119 -4.18 -12.22 10.42
CA THR A 119 -5.29 -12.60 9.54
C THR A 119 -4.78 -12.96 8.17
N ARG A 120 -5.18 -14.12 7.65
CA ARG A 120 -4.82 -14.60 6.32
C ARG A 120 -5.90 -14.24 5.31
N VAL A 121 -5.48 -13.67 4.19
CA VAL A 121 -6.33 -13.36 3.04
C VAL A 121 -5.63 -13.76 1.74
N VAL A 122 -6.41 -13.98 0.68
CA VAL A 122 -5.88 -14.16 -0.67
C VAL A 122 -6.21 -12.92 -1.47
N THR A 123 -5.24 -12.42 -2.24
CA THR A 123 -5.44 -11.30 -3.15
C THR A 123 -5.15 -11.73 -4.58
N ILE A 124 -5.92 -11.16 -5.52
CA ILE A 124 -5.66 -11.28 -6.94
C ILE A 124 -5.54 -9.86 -7.48
N SER A 125 -4.52 -9.58 -8.26
CA SER A 125 -4.33 -8.27 -8.90
C SER A 125 -3.95 -8.42 -10.37
N SER A 126 -4.30 -7.39 -11.16
CA SER A 126 -3.84 -7.21 -12.54
C SER A 126 -3.37 -5.78 -12.71
N GLU A 127 -2.17 -5.59 -13.28
CA GLU A 127 -1.54 -4.29 -13.45
C GLU A 127 -1.08 -4.11 -14.91
N SER A 128 -1.38 -2.96 -15.50
CA SER A 128 -0.87 -2.51 -16.80
C SER A 128 -1.00 -0.99 -16.93
N ILE A 129 -0.24 -0.38 -17.81
CA ILE A 129 -0.47 1.00 -18.28
C ILE A 129 -1.68 1.07 -19.23
N ASP A 130 -2.08 -0.05 -19.83
CA ASP A 130 -3.26 -0.17 -20.68
C ASP A 130 -4.47 -0.65 -19.86
N SER A 131 -5.36 0.27 -19.53
CA SER A 131 -6.59 -0.03 -18.77
C SER A 131 -7.55 -0.96 -19.51
N ALA A 132 -7.55 -0.97 -20.85
CA ALA A 132 -8.38 -1.87 -21.62
C ALA A 132 -7.91 -3.32 -21.50
N ALA A 133 -6.57 -3.54 -21.50
CA ALA A 133 -6.00 -4.85 -21.24
C ALA A 133 -6.30 -5.36 -19.82
N VAL A 134 -6.28 -4.47 -18.80
CA VAL A 134 -6.68 -4.83 -17.43
C VAL A 134 -8.14 -5.24 -17.38
N LYS A 135 -9.06 -4.46 -17.98
CA LYS A 135 -10.49 -4.80 -18.04
C LYS A 135 -10.72 -6.15 -18.71
N LYS A 136 -10.12 -6.36 -19.89
CA LYS A 136 -10.20 -7.64 -20.59
C LYS A 136 -9.72 -8.79 -19.71
N THR A 137 -8.61 -8.61 -19.00
CA THR A 137 -8.07 -9.63 -18.10
C THR A 137 -9.04 -9.95 -16.98
N LEU A 138 -9.64 -8.94 -16.33
CA LEU A 138 -10.63 -9.14 -15.25
C LEU A 138 -11.85 -9.93 -15.73
N ILE A 139 -12.34 -9.65 -16.95
CA ILE A 139 -13.43 -10.41 -17.59
C ILE A 139 -13.01 -11.87 -17.80
N ASP A 140 -11.86 -12.09 -18.44
CA ASP A 140 -11.39 -13.42 -18.81
C ASP A 140 -11.12 -14.32 -17.57
N ILE A 141 -10.79 -13.74 -16.40
CA ILE A 141 -10.61 -14.47 -15.15
C ILE A 141 -11.84 -14.44 -14.22
N GLY A 142 -12.97 -13.86 -14.68
CA GLY A 142 -14.24 -13.85 -13.96
C GLY A 142 -14.29 -12.91 -12.75
N LEU A 143 -13.52 -11.82 -12.73
CA LEU A 143 -13.47 -10.86 -11.63
C LEU A 143 -14.12 -9.50 -11.93
N GLU A 144 -14.78 -9.33 -13.05
CA GLU A 144 -15.38 -8.06 -13.48
C GLU A 144 -16.45 -7.50 -12.52
N SER A 145 -17.15 -8.38 -11.81
CA SER A 145 -18.20 -8.02 -10.85
C SER A 145 -17.72 -7.96 -9.40
N VAL A 146 -16.45 -8.28 -9.15
CA VAL A 146 -15.87 -8.26 -7.80
C VAL A 146 -15.41 -6.85 -7.45
N GLU A 147 -15.68 -6.41 -6.20
CA GLU A 147 -15.22 -5.11 -5.71
C GLU A 147 -13.69 -5.02 -5.83
N ASN A 148 -13.19 -3.97 -6.50
CA ASN A 148 -11.77 -3.67 -6.52
C ASN A 148 -11.37 -3.06 -5.17
N ILE A 149 -10.53 -3.76 -4.41
CA ILE A 149 -10.08 -3.34 -3.08
C ILE A 149 -8.56 -3.23 -3.11
N ASN A 150 -8.03 -2.01 -2.98
CA ASN A 150 -6.58 -1.81 -2.84
C ASN A 150 -6.07 -2.23 -1.45
N TYR A 151 -4.74 -2.31 -1.29
CA TYR A 151 -4.13 -2.75 -0.04
C TYR A 151 -4.44 -1.85 1.16
N LEU A 152 -4.63 -0.53 0.97
CA LEU A 152 -4.98 0.38 2.07
C LEU A 152 -6.35 0.03 2.62
N GLN A 153 -7.33 -0.13 1.74
CA GLN A 153 -8.69 -0.55 2.09
C GLN A 153 -8.70 -1.95 2.72
N ALA A 154 -7.99 -2.91 2.11
CA ALA A 154 -7.92 -4.27 2.64
C ALA A 154 -7.33 -4.31 4.05
N ILE A 155 -6.23 -3.59 4.29
CA ILE A 155 -5.60 -3.51 5.60
C ILE A 155 -6.55 -2.87 6.62
N LYS A 156 -7.18 -1.75 6.28
CA LYS A 156 -8.13 -1.06 7.18
C LYS A 156 -9.32 -1.94 7.55
N ARG A 157 -9.87 -2.70 6.60
CA ARG A 157 -10.98 -3.63 6.84
C ARG A 157 -10.54 -4.80 7.74
N VAL A 158 -9.40 -5.42 7.46
CA VAL A 158 -8.87 -6.55 8.24
C VAL A 158 -8.50 -6.14 9.67
N THR A 159 -7.98 -4.93 9.86
CA THR A 159 -7.56 -4.43 11.18
C THR A 159 -8.68 -3.75 11.97
N GLY A 160 -9.87 -3.62 11.39
CA GLY A 160 -11.02 -2.98 12.05
C GLY A 160 -10.97 -1.45 12.11
N ILE A 161 -10.04 -0.81 11.39
CA ILE A 161 -10.01 0.66 11.23
C ILE A 161 -11.27 1.12 10.48
N ILE A 162 -11.72 0.33 9.53
CA ILE A 162 -13.00 0.51 8.83
C ILE A 162 -13.89 -0.71 9.11
N ASN A 163 -15.10 -0.47 9.59
CA ASN A 163 -16.09 -1.52 9.80
C ASN A 163 -16.80 -1.90 8.48
N LYS A 164 -16.05 -2.54 7.59
CA LYS A 164 -16.54 -3.08 6.31
C LYS A 164 -15.87 -4.43 6.07
N PRO A 165 -16.62 -5.50 5.69
CA PRO A 165 -15.99 -6.78 5.36
C PRO A 165 -15.14 -6.66 4.09
N LEU A 166 -14.22 -7.62 3.91
CA LEU A 166 -13.61 -7.84 2.60
C LEU A 166 -14.69 -8.34 1.63
N ALA A 167 -14.52 -8.08 0.33
CA ALA A 167 -15.39 -8.65 -0.69
C ALA A 167 -15.27 -10.19 -0.65
N ASN A 168 -16.41 -10.85 -0.71
CA ASN A 168 -16.54 -12.31 -0.84
C ASN A 168 -16.42 -12.72 -2.28
#